data_c02c7ed8728628b4305708b06c8707e8
#
_entry.id   c02c7ed8728628b4305708b06c8707e8
#
_cell.length_a   1.000
_cell.length_b   1.000
_cell.length_c   1.000
_cell.angle_alpha   90.00
_cell.angle_beta   90.00
_cell.angle_gamma   90.00
#
_symmetry.space_group_name_H-M   'P 1'
#
loop_
_entity.id
_entity.type
_entity.pdbx_description
1 polymer ?
#
loop_
_entity_poly.entity_id
_entity_poly.type
_entity_poly.pdbx_seq_one_letter_code
_entity_poly.pdbx_strand_id
1 'polypeptide(L)'
;MAMMQRSVSERPLHGLRVLVVEDDYFIAIEMCNALREAGADVIGPARDLEAGLAAIRREQIDCGVLDINLRGRMAFQLATELRARKIPAIFATGYDASMIPAELADVARLEKPVDLVALRRAIEAACL
;
A
#
# COMPACT_ATOMS: atom_id res chain seq x y z
N MET A 1 0.32 22.04 -24.20
CA MET A 1 1.37 21.09 -24.55
C MET A 1 2.21 20.77 -23.36
N ALA A 2 2.94 21.73 -22.85
CA ALA A 2 3.75 21.53 -21.66
C ALA A 2 2.94 21.04 -20.46
N MET A 3 1.69 21.46 -20.36
CA MET A 3 0.82 21.05 -19.25
C MET A 3 0.55 19.55 -19.26
N MET A 4 0.36 18.96 -20.43
CA MET A 4 0.11 17.52 -20.50
C MET A 4 1.32 16.71 -20.06
N GLN A 5 2.51 17.12 -20.49
CA GLN A 5 3.74 16.44 -20.08
C GLN A 5 3.99 16.60 -18.59
N ARG A 6 3.77 17.80 -18.07
CA ARG A 6 3.93 18.04 -16.65
C ARG A 6 2.95 17.20 -15.82
N SER A 7 1.72 17.05 -16.31
CA SER A 7 0.74 16.23 -15.64
C SER A 7 1.22 14.78 -15.49
N VAL A 8 1.79 14.22 -16.54
CA VAL A 8 2.31 12.85 -16.49
C VAL A 8 3.46 12.75 -15.49
N SER A 9 4.40 13.71 -15.49
CA SER A 9 5.55 13.66 -14.59
C SER A 9 5.18 13.95 -13.14
N GLU A 10 4.12 14.73 -12.90
CA GLU A 10 3.67 15.07 -11.56
C GLU A 10 2.75 14.01 -10.94
N ARG A 11 2.24 13.10 -11.72
CA ARG A 11 1.30 12.08 -11.28
C ARG A 11 1.78 10.69 -11.64
N PRO A 12 2.89 10.27 -11.03
CA PRO A 12 3.55 9.00 -11.40
C PRO A 12 2.69 7.76 -11.16
N LEU A 13 1.69 7.85 -10.28
CA LEU A 13 0.81 6.71 -9.97
C LEU A 13 -0.55 6.84 -10.65
N HIS A 14 -0.66 7.69 -11.67
CA HIS A 14 -1.93 7.93 -12.33
C HIS A 14 -2.56 6.63 -12.82
N GLY A 15 -3.82 6.44 -12.43
CA GLY A 15 -4.60 5.29 -12.83
C GLY A 15 -4.39 4.03 -11.99
N LEU A 16 -3.41 4.00 -11.10
CA LEU A 16 -3.23 2.84 -10.22
C LEU A 16 -4.24 2.86 -9.07
N ARG A 17 -4.82 1.71 -8.81
CA ARG A 17 -5.75 1.52 -7.70
C ARG A 17 -4.97 0.91 -6.55
N VAL A 18 -4.80 1.70 -5.48
CA VAL A 18 -3.94 1.34 -4.35
C VAL A 18 -4.78 1.14 -3.10
N LEU A 19 -4.74 -0.06 -2.54
CA LEU A 19 -5.37 -0.36 -1.26
C LEU A 19 -4.45 0.09 -0.14
N VAL A 20 -4.98 0.83 0.82
CA VAL A 20 -4.25 1.21 2.03
C VAL A 20 -4.91 0.54 3.23
N VAL A 21 -4.13 -0.23 3.99
CA VAL A 21 -4.60 -0.86 5.22
C VAL A 21 -3.73 -0.37 6.37
N GLU A 22 -4.32 0.41 7.26
CA GLU A 22 -3.61 1.08 8.34
C GLU A 22 -4.61 1.45 9.44
N ASP A 23 -4.32 1.05 10.67
CA ASP A 23 -5.23 1.34 11.79
C ASP A 23 -4.98 2.71 12.43
N ASP A 24 -3.82 3.30 12.26
CA ASP A 24 -3.53 4.65 12.76
C ASP A 24 -4.15 5.67 11.82
N TYR A 25 -5.10 6.45 12.34
CA TYR A 25 -5.85 7.41 11.54
C TYR A 25 -4.95 8.44 10.84
N PHE A 26 -4.00 9.01 11.59
CA PHE A 26 -3.14 10.07 11.04
C PHE A 26 -2.18 9.53 9.98
N ILE A 27 -1.60 8.37 10.22
CA ILE A 27 -0.72 7.73 9.24
C ILE A 27 -1.51 7.39 7.98
N ALA A 28 -2.71 6.82 8.14
CA ALA A 28 -3.56 6.47 7.01
C ALA A 28 -3.89 7.68 6.15
N ILE A 29 -4.26 8.79 6.77
CA ILE A 29 -4.60 10.01 6.04
C ILE A 29 -3.41 10.57 5.29
N GLU A 30 -2.23 10.62 5.92
CA GLU A 30 -1.04 11.10 5.26
C GLU A 30 -0.68 10.26 4.04
N MET A 31 -0.73 8.94 4.19
CA MET A 31 -0.45 8.05 3.07
C MET A 31 -1.46 8.21 1.95
N CYS A 32 -2.75 8.22 2.27
CA CYS A 32 -3.80 8.36 1.27
C CYS A 32 -3.69 9.68 0.50
N ASN A 33 -3.42 10.78 1.21
CA ASN A 33 -3.26 12.07 0.57
C ASN A 33 -2.06 12.10 -0.38
N ALA A 34 -0.93 11.55 0.05
CA ALA A 34 0.26 11.49 -0.79
C ALA A 34 0.03 10.65 -2.04
N LEU A 35 -0.66 9.52 -1.90
CA LEU A 35 -0.97 8.66 -3.04
C LEU A 35 -1.92 9.33 -4.02
N ARG A 36 -2.92 10.03 -3.51
CA ARG A 36 -3.85 10.77 -4.37
C ARG A 36 -3.16 11.91 -5.11
N GLU A 37 -2.27 12.62 -4.43
CA GLU A 37 -1.48 13.67 -5.09
C GLU A 37 -0.60 13.10 -6.21
N ALA A 38 -0.13 11.88 -6.05
CA ALA A 38 0.64 11.19 -7.08
C ALA A 38 -0.24 10.62 -8.20
N GLY A 39 -1.55 10.74 -8.10
CA GLY A 39 -2.48 10.33 -9.14
C GLY A 39 -3.18 8.99 -8.91
N ALA A 40 -2.91 8.31 -7.80
CA ALA A 40 -3.52 7.02 -7.53
C ALA A 40 -5.00 7.15 -7.13
N ASP A 41 -5.78 6.14 -7.46
CA ASP A 41 -7.10 5.94 -6.89
C ASP A 41 -6.93 5.12 -5.62
N VAL A 42 -7.24 5.72 -4.48
CA VAL A 42 -7.04 5.07 -3.20
C VAL A 42 -8.29 4.32 -2.78
N ILE A 43 -8.09 3.06 -2.42
CA ILE A 43 -9.13 2.21 -1.85
C ILE A 43 -8.86 2.12 -0.36
N GLY A 44 -9.83 2.51 0.44
CA GLY A 44 -9.67 2.57 1.89
C GLY A 44 -9.53 4.00 2.39
N PRO A 45 -8.92 4.21 3.53
CA PRO A 45 -8.14 3.22 4.29
C PRO A 45 -9.00 2.15 4.95
N ALA A 46 -8.58 0.91 4.86
CA ALA A 46 -9.15 -0.17 5.65
C ALA A 46 -8.42 -0.20 6.99
N ARG A 47 -9.16 -0.25 8.08
CA ARG A 47 -8.59 -0.04 9.40
C ARG A 47 -8.37 -1.32 10.19
N ASP A 48 -8.83 -2.44 9.66
CA ASP A 48 -8.66 -3.75 10.30
C ASP A 48 -8.54 -4.84 9.25
N LEU A 49 -8.26 -6.04 9.72
CA LEU A 49 -8.05 -7.20 8.85
C LEU A 49 -9.28 -7.50 8.01
N GLU A 50 -10.47 -7.47 8.61
CA GLU A 50 -11.72 -7.81 7.93
C GLU A 50 -12.05 -6.82 6.84
N ALA A 51 -11.88 -5.53 7.10
CA ALA A 51 -12.10 -4.49 6.08
C ALA A 51 -11.11 -4.63 4.93
N GLY A 52 -9.84 -4.97 5.24
CA GLY A 52 -8.83 -5.20 4.23
C GLY A 52 -9.18 -6.39 3.34
N LEU A 53 -9.57 -7.50 3.94
CA LEU A 53 -9.98 -8.68 3.17
C LEU A 53 -11.20 -8.39 2.30
N ALA A 54 -12.19 -7.67 2.83
CA ALA A 54 -13.37 -7.30 2.07
C ALA A 54 -13.01 -6.45 0.85
N ALA A 55 -12.10 -5.48 1.03
CA ALA A 55 -11.66 -4.64 -0.08
C ALA A 55 -10.94 -5.47 -1.15
N ILE A 56 -10.06 -6.39 -0.76
CA ILE A 56 -9.35 -7.25 -1.71
C ILE A 56 -10.33 -8.07 -2.54
N ARG A 57 -11.41 -8.53 -1.93
CA ARG A 57 -12.38 -9.40 -2.60
C ARG A 57 -13.37 -8.65 -3.47
N ARG A 58 -13.62 -7.37 -3.19
CA ARG A 58 -14.66 -6.58 -3.88
C ARG A 58 -14.12 -5.60 -4.92
N GLU A 59 -12.90 -5.10 -4.71
CA GLU A 59 -12.36 -4.02 -5.52
C GLU A 59 -11.29 -4.52 -6.46
N GLN A 60 -11.11 -3.80 -7.56
CA GLN A 60 -9.93 -3.99 -8.39
C GLN A 60 -8.78 -3.26 -7.75
N ILE A 61 -7.68 -3.95 -7.52
CA ILE A 61 -6.51 -3.42 -6.82
C ILE A 61 -5.27 -3.72 -7.62
N ASP A 62 -4.43 -2.72 -7.81
CA ASP A 62 -3.14 -2.87 -8.49
C ASP A 62 -1.99 -3.04 -7.52
N CYS A 63 -2.13 -2.52 -6.30
CA CYS A 63 -1.10 -2.61 -5.28
C CYS A 63 -1.72 -2.46 -3.90
N GLY A 64 -1.18 -3.16 -2.90
CA GLY A 64 -1.60 -3.00 -1.52
C GLY A 64 -0.49 -2.45 -0.65
N VAL A 65 -0.79 -1.43 0.16
CA VAL A 65 0.10 -0.91 1.19
C VAL A 65 -0.47 -1.32 2.54
N LEU A 66 0.26 -2.15 3.26
CA LEU A 66 -0.27 -2.86 4.42
C LEU A 66 0.55 -2.58 5.67
N ASP A 67 -0.11 -2.16 6.75
CA ASP A 67 0.48 -2.25 8.07
C ASP A 67 0.43 -3.71 8.52
N ILE A 68 1.51 -4.19 9.10
CA ILE A 68 1.58 -5.58 9.55
C ILE A 68 0.75 -5.81 10.81
N ASN A 69 0.77 -4.85 11.74
CA ASN A 69 0.04 -5.00 12.99
C ASN A 69 -1.20 -4.12 13.00
N LEU A 70 -2.36 -4.73 12.92
CA LEU A 70 -3.64 -4.05 12.95
C LEU A 70 -4.30 -4.29 14.29
N ARG A 71 -4.03 -3.40 15.25
CA ARG A 71 -4.59 -3.47 16.62
C ARG A 71 -4.32 -4.81 17.28
N GLY A 72 -3.07 -5.28 17.18
CA GLY A 72 -2.67 -6.54 17.79
C GLY A 72 -2.88 -7.77 16.92
N ARG A 73 -3.52 -7.63 15.77
CA ARG A 73 -3.72 -8.75 14.83
C ARG A 73 -2.75 -8.61 13.67
N MET A 74 -2.00 -9.65 13.41
CA MET A 74 -1.05 -9.66 12.30
C MET A 74 -1.76 -9.76 10.97
N ALA A 75 -1.38 -8.90 10.03
CA ALA A 75 -2.07 -8.75 8.75
C ALA A 75 -1.42 -9.54 7.62
N PHE A 76 -0.68 -10.60 7.94
CA PHE A 76 0.01 -11.40 6.91
C PHE A 76 -0.97 -12.06 5.94
N GLN A 77 -2.18 -12.37 6.40
CA GLN A 77 -3.22 -12.94 5.54
C GLN A 77 -3.55 -12.02 4.36
N LEU A 78 -3.50 -10.71 4.57
CA LEU A 78 -3.75 -9.76 3.48
C LEU A 78 -2.70 -9.88 2.39
N ALA A 79 -1.44 -9.98 2.77
CA ALA A 79 -0.37 -10.15 1.80
C ALA A 79 -0.50 -11.47 1.04
N THR A 80 -0.89 -12.53 1.73
CA THR A 80 -1.10 -13.83 1.11
C THR A 80 -2.27 -13.78 0.11
N GLU A 81 -3.37 -13.12 0.47
CA GLU A 81 -4.51 -12.95 -0.43
C GLU A 81 -4.14 -12.14 -1.68
N LEU A 82 -3.40 -11.05 -1.49
CA LEU A 82 -2.94 -10.25 -2.62
C LEU A 82 -2.03 -11.06 -3.53
N ARG A 83 -1.09 -11.80 -2.95
CA ARG A 83 -0.18 -12.64 -3.72
C ARG A 83 -0.93 -13.69 -4.53
N ALA A 84 -1.94 -14.32 -3.95
CA ALA A 84 -2.76 -15.31 -4.65
C ALA A 84 -3.46 -14.70 -5.88
N ARG A 85 -3.68 -13.40 -5.87
CA ARG A 85 -4.28 -12.66 -6.98
C ARG A 85 -3.25 -11.97 -7.87
N LYS A 86 -1.97 -12.22 -7.62
CA LYS A 86 -0.84 -11.62 -8.36
C LYS A 86 -0.81 -10.10 -8.24
N ILE A 87 -1.20 -9.61 -7.08
CA ILE A 87 -1.19 -8.18 -6.77
C ILE A 87 -0.01 -7.91 -5.83
N PRO A 88 0.91 -7.01 -6.19
CA PRO A 88 2.04 -6.70 -5.32
C PRO A 88 1.61 -6.01 -4.04
N ALA A 89 2.33 -6.29 -2.97
CA ALA A 89 2.10 -5.68 -1.67
C ALA A 89 3.38 -5.02 -1.16
N ILE A 90 3.21 -3.99 -0.34
CA ILE A 90 4.29 -3.30 0.35
C ILE A 90 3.91 -3.21 1.82
N PHE A 91 4.78 -3.69 2.69
CA PHE A 91 4.58 -3.53 4.13
C PHE A 91 5.10 -2.17 4.58
N ALA A 92 4.28 -1.45 5.31
CA ALA A 92 4.66 -0.19 5.97
C ALA A 92 4.53 -0.44 7.47
N THR A 93 5.64 -0.68 8.15
CA THR A 93 5.58 -1.22 9.50
C THR A 93 6.71 -0.73 10.40
N GLY A 94 6.44 -0.70 11.72
CA GLY A 94 7.46 -0.52 12.73
C GLY A 94 8.05 -1.83 13.24
N TYR A 95 7.63 -2.96 12.69
CA TYR A 95 8.07 -4.26 13.16
C TYR A 95 9.38 -4.68 12.52
N ASP A 96 10.15 -5.47 13.29
CA ASP A 96 11.38 -6.07 12.82
C ASP A 96 11.08 -7.08 11.71
N ALA A 97 12.01 -7.19 10.75
CA ALA A 97 11.91 -8.16 9.66
C ALA A 97 11.79 -9.59 10.16
N SER A 98 12.35 -9.91 11.33
CA SER A 98 12.30 -11.26 11.89
C SER A 98 10.88 -11.71 12.22
N MET A 99 9.93 -10.78 12.32
CA MET A 99 8.52 -11.10 12.59
C MET A 99 7.78 -11.52 11.33
N ILE A 100 8.37 -11.33 10.16
CA ILE A 100 7.70 -11.62 8.89
C ILE A 100 7.93 -13.09 8.54
N PRO A 101 6.86 -13.85 8.21
CA PRO A 101 7.02 -15.24 7.79
C PRO A 101 7.95 -15.38 6.59
N ALA A 102 8.67 -16.49 6.54
CA ALA A 102 9.64 -16.73 5.47
C ALA A 102 9.02 -16.65 4.08
N GLU A 103 7.79 -17.11 3.92
CA GLU A 103 7.10 -17.09 2.63
C GLU A 103 6.75 -15.69 2.16
N LEU A 104 6.82 -14.69 3.04
CA LEU A 104 6.57 -13.29 2.70
C LEU A 104 7.83 -12.43 2.79
N ALA A 105 9.01 -13.07 2.90
CA ALA A 105 10.26 -12.34 3.08
C ALA A 105 10.63 -11.48 1.87
N ASP A 106 10.12 -11.81 0.70
CA ASP A 106 10.37 -11.06 -0.54
C ASP A 106 9.45 -9.85 -0.74
N VAL A 107 8.45 -9.69 0.12
CA VAL A 107 7.54 -8.54 0.03
C VAL A 107 8.31 -7.27 0.41
N ALA A 108 8.19 -6.23 -0.42
CA ALA A 108 8.84 -4.96 -0.17
C ALA A 108 8.38 -4.38 1.17
N ARG A 109 9.31 -3.73 1.88
CA ARG A 109 9.04 -3.23 3.23
C ARG A 109 9.61 -1.84 3.41
N LEU A 110 8.81 -0.97 4.03
CA LEU A 110 9.23 0.35 4.46
C LEU A 110 9.02 0.46 5.97
N GLU A 111 10.01 1.00 6.66
CA GLU A 111 9.90 1.20 8.10
C GLU A 111 9.16 2.49 8.42
N LYS A 112 8.40 2.48 9.51
CA LYS A 112 7.76 3.69 10.02
C LYS A 112 8.75 4.50 10.84
N PRO A 113 8.69 5.83 10.79
CA PRO A 113 7.75 6.64 10.01
C PRO A 113 8.06 6.57 8.52
N VAL A 114 7.01 6.39 7.70
CA VAL A 114 7.17 6.15 6.28
C VAL A 114 7.52 7.45 5.55
N ASP A 115 8.61 7.39 4.79
CA ASP A 115 8.94 8.46 3.85
C ASP A 115 7.99 8.33 2.65
N LEU A 116 7.20 9.37 2.39
CA LEU A 116 6.17 9.31 1.36
C LEU A 116 6.76 9.26 -0.05
N VAL A 117 7.94 9.81 -0.27
CA VAL A 117 8.64 9.67 -1.55
C VAL A 117 9.10 8.22 -1.73
N ALA A 118 9.61 7.61 -0.66
CA ALA A 118 10.02 6.20 -0.71
C ALA A 118 8.82 5.28 -0.95
N LEU A 119 7.67 5.59 -0.37
CA LEU A 119 6.44 4.84 -0.60
C LEU A 119 6.03 4.89 -2.07
N ARG A 120 6.00 6.09 -2.64
CA ARG A 120 5.67 6.25 -4.05
C ARG A 120 6.62 5.46 -4.94
N ARG A 121 7.93 5.55 -4.67
CA ARG A 121 8.93 4.83 -5.45
C ARG A 121 8.80 3.32 -5.33
N ALA A 122 8.46 2.83 -4.13
CA ALA A 122 8.24 1.40 -3.93
C ALA A 122 7.06 0.90 -4.76
N ILE A 123 5.98 1.68 -4.83
CA ILE A 123 4.82 1.34 -5.65
C ILE A 123 5.18 1.36 -7.13
N GLU A 124 5.91 2.37 -7.59
CA GLU A 124 6.37 2.42 -8.97
C GLU A 124 7.19 1.18 -9.32
N ALA A 125 8.13 0.81 -8.46
CA ALA A 125 8.98 -0.36 -8.69
C ALA A 125 8.17 -1.66 -8.75
N ALA A 126 7.10 -1.76 -7.95
CA ALA A 126 6.30 -2.98 -7.88
C ALA A 126 5.30 -3.09 -9.03
N CYS A 127 4.76 -1.96 -9.52
CA CYS A 127 3.62 -1.95 -10.44
C CYS A 127 3.94 -1.42 -11.83
N LEU A 128 5.08 -0.78 -12.00
CA LEU A 128 5.48 -0.16 -13.28
C LEU A 128 6.88 -0.62 -13.72
#